data_90a46859166530324fe7f7514d8d9817
#
_entry.id   90a46859166530324fe7f7514d8d9817
#
_cell.length_a   1.000
_cell.length_b   1.000
_cell.length_c   1.000
_cell.angle_alpha   90.00
_cell.angle_beta   90.00
_cell.angle_gamma   90.00
#
_symmetry.space_group_name_H-M   'P 1'
#
loop_
_entity.id
_entity.type
_entity.pdbx_description
1 polymer ?
#
loop_
_entity_poly.entity_id
_entity_poly.type
_entity_poly.pdbx_seq_one_letter_code
_entity_poly.pdbx_strand_id
1 'polypeptide(L)'
;LEVDRKDAQKQLRSMLSEAEGDEEQQIDRLRQFKHAMTFLLGSAELEGILSYSRARKNLTLVAEIVLEEAFRMAMKKLDRRFGNSLKQLEDPLCFAIIGLGKLGGRELTYHSDLDLIIVHSGKSKASQNDRLLIQEYGVKLIQRTIFLLTTITRSGFAYTMDTRLRPSGNAGVLVTPWEVYFKYHRNSQAWEPVSYTHLRAHETVHY
;
A
#
# COMPACT_ATOMS: atom_id res chain seq x y z
N LEU A 1 -12.81 -20.40 9.70
CA LEU A 1 -12.21 -19.92 8.44
C LEU A 1 -11.09 -18.93 8.76
N GLU A 2 -9.91 -19.16 8.24
CA GLU A 2 -8.77 -18.25 8.34
C GLU A 2 -8.12 -18.13 6.95
N VAL A 3 -7.79 -16.91 6.55
CA VAL A 3 -7.14 -16.67 5.26
C VAL A 3 -5.64 -16.92 5.43
N ASP A 4 -5.10 -17.91 4.73
CA ASP A 4 -3.65 -18.08 4.65
C ASP A 4 -3.05 -17.03 3.68
N ARG A 5 -2.07 -16.27 4.19
CA ARG A 5 -1.43 -15.19 3.42
C ARG A 5 -0.75 -15.70 2.15
N LYS A 6 -0.03 -16.82 2.26
CA LYS A 6 0.76 -17.34 1.13
C LYS A 6 -0.15 -17.85 0.02
N ASP A 7 -1.21 -18.57 0.41
CA ASP A 7 -2.19 -19.10 -0.55
C ASP A 7 -2.96 -17.97 -1.23
N ALA A 8 -3.42 -16.99 -0.48
CA ALA A 8 -4.12 -15.82 -1.01
C ALA A 8 -3.23 -14.98 -1.95
N GLN A 9 -1.96 -14.75 -1.59
CA GLN A 9 -1.00 -14.09 -2.47
C GLN A 9 -0.73 -14.90 -3.74
N LYS A 10 -0.56 -16.20 -3.63
CA LYS A 10 -0.35 -17.09 -4.78
C LYS A 10 -1.55 -17.05 -5.72
N GLN A 11 -2.76 -17.11 -5.18
CA GLN A 11 -3.99 -17.01 -5.97
C GLN A 11 -4.07 -15.68 -6.73
N LEU A 12 -3.87 -14.54 -6.03
CA LEU A 12 -3.90 -13.24 -6.68
C LEU A 12 -2.83 -13.10 -7.77
N ARG A 13 -1.61 -13.56 -7.51
CA ARG A 13 -0.52 -13.55 -8.50
C ARG A 13 -0.83 -14.41 -9.72
N SER A 14 -1.46 -15.56 -9.55
CA SER A 14 -1.93 -16.39 -10.67
C SER A 14 -2.93 -15.62 -11.53
N MET A 15 -3.94 -15.02 -10.91
CA MET A 15 -4.95 -14.22 -11.60
C MET A 15 -4.33 -13.04 -12.37
N LEU A 16 -3.32 -12.38 -11.80
CA LEU A 16 -2.62 -11.25 -12.43
C LEU A 16 -1.72 -11.72 -13.58
N SER A 17 -1.10 -12.90 -13.48
CA SER A 17 -0.25 -13.45 -14.53
C SER A 17 -1.06 -13.89 -15.76
N GLU A 18 -2.27 -14.38 -15.58
CA GLU A 18 -3.20 -14.70 -16.67
C GLU A 18 -3.59 -13.46 -17.51
N ALA A 19 -3.54 -12.29 -16.88
CA ALA A 19 -3.82 -10.99 -17.49
C ALA A 19 -2.53 -10.21 -17.86
N GLU A 20 -1.36 -10.89 -17.93
CA GLU A 20 -0.11 -10.19 -18.21
C GLU A 20 -0.13 -9.56 -19.60
N GLY A 21 0.23 -8.27 -19.67
CA GLY A 21 0.18 -7.48 -20.89
C GLY A 21 -1.08 -6.64 -21.07
N ASP A 22 -2.16 -6.95 -20.37
CA ASP A 22 -3.40 -6.17 -20.35
C ASP A 22 -3.61 -5.54 -18.96
N GLU A 23 -3.29 -4.26 -18.86
CA GLU A 23 -3.38 -3.53 -17.59
C GLU A 23 -4.82 -3.36 -17.10
N GLU A 24 -5.79 -3.20 -17.98
CA GLU A 24 -7.20 -3.07 -17.60
C GLU A 24 -7.71 -4.38 -16.99
N GLN A 25 -7.37 -5.51 -17.59
CA GLN A 25 -7.68 -6.81 -17.02
C GLN A 25 -6.98 -7.03 -15.67
N GLN A 26 -5.70 -6.65 -15.54
CA GLN A 26 -5.00 -6.78 -14.26
C GLN A 26 -5.66 -5.94 -13.15
N ILE A 27 -6.10 -4.72 -13.48
CA ILE A 27 -6.87 -3.87 -12.59
C ILE A 27 -8.17 -4.56 -12.17
N ASP A 28 -8.89 -5.18 -13.10
CA ASP A 28 -10.11 -5.92 -12.78
C ASP A 28 -9.85 -7.16 -11.93
N ARG A 29 -8.75 -7.88 -12.14
CA ARG A 29 -8.36 -9.03 -11.32
C ARG A 29 -8.11 -8.65 -9.85
N LEU A 30 -7.47 -7.50 -9.58
CA LEU A 30 -7.33 -6.98 -8.21
C LEU A 30 -8.69 -6.81 -7.53
N ARG A 31 -9.68 -6.26 -8.25
CA ARG A 31 -11.03 -6.02 -7.74
C ARG A 31 -11.79 -7.32 -7.51
N GLN A 32 -11.77 -8.20 -8.50
CA GLN A 32 -12.42 -9.51 -8.43
C GLN A 32 -11.91 -10.31 -7.24
N PHE A 33 -10.59 -10.36 -7.05
CA PHE A 33 -9.99 -11.01 -5.88
C PHE A 33 -10.49 -10.39 -4.58
N LYS A 34 -10.38 -9.05 -4.43
CA LYS A 34 -10.83 -8.33 -3.24
C LYS A 34 -12.31 -8.60 -2.95
N HIS A 35 -13.19 -8.51 -3.96
CA HIS A 35 -14.62 -8.70 -3.78
C HIS A 35 -14.97 -10.14 -3.45
N ALA A 36 -14.34 -11.12 -4.09
CA ALA A 36 -14.54 -12.53 -3.79
C ALA A 36 -14.15 -12.86 -2.34
N MET A 37 -12.98 -12.39 -1.90
CA MET A 37 -12.53 -12.59 -0.52
C MET A 37 -13.44 -11.87 0.49
N THR A 38 -13.85 -10.63 0.18
CA THR A 38 -14.77 -9.87 1.04
C THR A 38 -16.13 -10.57 1.17
N PHE A 39 -16.66 -11.08 0.07
CA PHE A 39 -17.91 -11.84 0.05
C PHE A 39 -17.81 -13.12 0.88
N LEU A 40 -16.76 -13.91 0.67
CA LEU A 40 -16.50 -15.13 1.42
C LEU A 40 -16.43 -14.88 2.95
N LEU A 41 -15.69 -13.85 3.36
CA LEU A 41 -15.56 -13.48 4.76
C LEU A 41 -16.89 -12.99 5.34
N GLY A 42 -17.65 -12.19 4.60
CA GLY A 42 -18.95 -11.69 5.02
C GLY A 42 -19.99 -12.80 5.16
N SER A 43 -20.03 -13.74 4.22
CA SER A 43 -20.91 -14.90 4.31
C SER A 43 -20.59 -15.76 5.52
N ALA A 44 -19.31 -16.04 5.77
CA ALA A 44 -18.87 -16.82 6.91
C ALA A 44 -19.15 -16.11 8.27
N GLU A 45 -19.11 -14.79 8.31
CA GLU A 45 -19.47 -14.01 9.49
C GLU A 45 -20.98 -14.07 9.74
N LEU A 46 -21.81 -13.92 8.70
CA LEU A 46 -23.27 -14.00 8.79
C LEU A 46 -23.75 -15.37 9.24
N GLU A 47 -23.09 -16.43 8.80
CA GLU A 47 -23.37 -17.82 9.20
C GLU A 47 -22.82 -18.17 10.59
N GLY A 48 -22.11 -17.24 11.26
CA GLY A 48 -21.52 -17.50 12.58
C GLY A 48 -20.28 -18.39 12.57
N ILE A 49 -19.78 -18.76 11.39
CA ILE A 49 -18.54 -19.56 11.22
C ILE A 49 -17.31 -18.74 11.60
N LEU A 50 -17.35 -17.43 11.31
CA LEU A 50 -16.27 -16.49 11.56
C LEU A 50 -16.70 -15.44 12.57
N SER A 51 -15.94 -15.28 13.66
CA SER A 51 -16.22 -14.20 14.61
C SER A 51 -15.87 -12.83 14.02
N TYR A 52 -16.57 -11.80 14.45
CA TYR A 52 -16.35 -10.39 14.07
C TYR A 52 -14.87 -9.97 14.14
N SER A 53 -14.18 -10.31 15.23
CA SER A 53 -12.76 -9.97 15.40
C SER A 53 -11.87 -10.68 14.36
N ARG A 54 -12.16 -11.95 14.03
CA ARG A 54 -11.41 -12.69 13.00
C ARG A 54 -11.73 -12.16 11.61
N ALA A 55 -12.99 -11.80 11.33
CA ALA A 55 -13.38 -11.19 10.06
C ALA A 55 -12.55 -9.93 9.77
N ARG A 56 -12.42 -9.02 10.75
CA ARG A 56 -11.64 -7.79 10.62
C ARG A 56 -10.15 -8.04 10.36
N LYS A 57 -9.54 -9.02 11.04
CA LYS A 57 -8.16 -9.41 10.79
C LYS A 57 -7.95 -9.96 9.38
N ASN A 58 -8.88 -10.80 8.92
CA ASN A 58 -8.82 -11.35 7.56
C ASN A 58 -9.08 -10.27 6.50
N LEU A 59 -10.03 -9.34 6.72
CA LEU A 59 -10.26 -8.20 5.83
C LEU A 59 -9.00 -7.33 5.71
N THR A 60 -8.32 -7.10 6.84
CA THR A 60 -7.04 -6.36 6.84
C THR A 60 -5.98 -7.12 6.04
N LEU A 61 -5.87 -8.43 6.22
CA LEU A 61 -4.92 -9.25 5.47
C LEU A 61 -5.18 -9.21 3.95
N VAL A 62 -6.44 -9.26 3.54
CA VAL A 62 -6.82 -9.10 2.12
C VAL A 62 -6.40 -7.74 1.59
N ALA A 63 -6.63 -6.66 2.37
CA ALA A 63 -6.22 -5.32 1.98
C ALA A 63 -4.70 -5.18 1.86
N GLU A 64 -3.94 -5.74 2.82
CA GLU A 64 -2.48 -5.79 2.78
C GLU A 64 -1.99 -6.48 1.48
N ILE A 65 -2.54 -7.64 1.14
CA ILE A 65 -2.17 -8.40 -0.06
C ILE A 65 -2.47 -7.61 -1.34
N VAL A 66 -3.65 -7.02 -1.45
CA VAL A 66 -4.05 -6.24 -2.63
C VAL A 66 -3.19 -4.98 -2.78
N LEU A 67 -2.89 -4.29 -1.68
CA LEU A 67 -2.01 -3.12 -1.65
C LEU A 67 -0.58 -3.47 -2.09
N GLU A 68 -0.01 -4.55 -1.55
CA GLU A 68 1.33 -5.03 -1.93
C GLU A 68 1.42 -5.37 -3.42
N GLU A 69 0.42 -6.06 -3.97
CA GLU A 69 0.44 -6.41 -5.38
C GLU A 69 0.22 -5.19 -6.28
N ALA A 70 -0.65 -4.24 -5.91
CA ALA A 70 -0.81 -2.98 -6.64
C ALA A 70 0.49 -2.15 -6.62
N PHE A 71 1.19 -2.11 -5.48
CA PHE A 71 2.47 -1.42 -5.35
C PHE A 71 3.53 -2.08 -6.22
N ARG A 72 3.63 -3.42 -6.23
CA ARG A 72 4.55 -4.18 -7.08
C ARG A 72 4.27 -3.97 -8.57
N MET A 73 3.00 -3.93 -8.98
CA MET A 73 2.62 -3.62 -10.36
C MET A 73 3.05 -2.20 -10.75
N ALA A 74 2.85 -1.23 -9.87
CA ALA A 74 3.28 0.15 -10.08
C ALA A 74 4.80 0.24 -10.25
N MET A 75 5.58 -0.45 -9.42
CA MET A 75 7.03 -0.55 -9.54
C MET A 75 7.45 -1.15 -10.87
N LYS A 76 6.95 -2.34 -11.24
CA LYS A 76 7.25 -3.01 -12.52
C LYS A 76 7.00 -2.09 -13.72
N LYS A 77 5.95 -1.25 -13.65
CA LYS A 77 5.66 -0.27 -14.71
C LYS A 77 6.68 0.86 -14.79
N LEU A 78 7.14 1.35 -13.64
CA LEU A 78 8.08 2.46 -13.55
C LEU A 78 9.54 2.02 -13.81
N ASP A 79 9.88 0.76 -13.57
CA ASP A 79 11.23 0.22 -13.80
C ASP A 79 11.71 0.40 -15.24
N ARG A 80 10.80 0.36 -16.19
CA ARG A 80 11.14 0.60 -17.61
C ARG A 80 11.73 2.00 -17.82
N ARG A 81 11.34 2.98 -17.01
CA ARG A 81 11.77 4.39 -17.13
C ARG A 81 12.87 4.75 -16.15
N PHE A 82 12.77 4.30 -14.91
CA PHE A 82 13.62 4.74 -13.79
C PHE A 82 14.65 3.69 -13.36
N GLY A 83 14.47 2.41 -13.70
CA GLY A 83 15.24 1.31 -13.14
C GLY A 83 16.77 1.46 -13.36
N ASN A 84 17.21 1.94 -14.52
CA ASN A 84 18.63 2.16 -14.77
C ASN A 84 19.21 3.30 -13.91
N SER A 85 18.46 4.38 -13.72
CA SER A 85 18.89 5.52 -12.91
C SER A 85 18.89 5.16 -11.42
N LEU A 86 17.91 4.39 -10.96
CA LEU A 86 17.84 3.95 -9.56
C LEU A 86 18.98 2.99 -9.18
N LYS A 87 19.40 2.12 -10.11
CA LYS A 87 20.56 1.22 -9.91
C LYS A 87 21.91 1.95 -9.82
N GLN A 88 21.96 3.22 -10.22
CA GLN A 88 23.17 4.05 -10.12
C GLN A 88 23.25 4.80 -8.79
N LEU A 89 22.21 4.73 -7.96
CA LEU A 89 22.26 5.29 -6.61
C LEU A 89 23.33 4.58 -5.78
N GLU A 90 24.05 5.36 -4.98
CA GLU A 90 25.11 4.84 -4.09
C GLU A 90 24.56 3.83 -3.07
N ASP A 91 23.35 4.12 -2.56
CA ASP A 91 22.67 3.24 -1.60
C ASP A 91 21.40 2.66 -2.23
N PRO A 92 21.06 1.39 -1.93
CA PRO A 92 19.79 0.80 -2.35
C PRO A 92 18.60 1.60 -1.85
N LEU A 93 17.67 1.90 -2.75
CA LEU A 93 16.44 2.61 -2.42
C LEU A 93 15.37 1.62 -1.98
N CYS A 94 14.92 1.79 -0.75
CA CYS A 94 13.83 0.99 -0.17
C CYS A 94 12.61 1.88 0.10
N PHE A 95 11.42 1.33 -0.07
CA PHE A 95 10.16 1.95 0.31
C PHE A 95 9.48 1.12 1.39
N ALA A 96 8.82 1.80 2.31
CA ALA A 96 7.94 1.16 3.28
C ALA A 96 6.59 1.87 3.31
N ILE A 97 5.52 1.08 3.40
CA ILE A 97 4.17 1.57 3.61
C ILE A 97 3.82 1.37 5.08
N ILE A 98 3.46 2.43 5.75
CA ILE A 98 3.05 2.41 7.16
C ILE A 98 1.53 2.51 7.20
N GLY A 99 0.87 1.43 7.62
CA GLY A 99 -0.56 1.42 7.86
C GLY A 99 -0.90 2.11 9.18
N LEU A 100 -1.91 2.96 9.15
CA LEU A 100 -2.44 3.69 10.31
C LEU A 100 -3.88 3.29 10.61
N GLY A 101 -4.42 3.82 11.68
CA GLY A 101 -5.82 3.66 12.04
C GLY A 101 -6.28 2.19 12.02
N LYS A 102 -7.38 1.90 11.36
CA LYS A 102 -7.94 0.54 11.27
C LYS A 102 -7.03 -0.45 10.52
N LEU A 103 -6.27 0.02 9.53
CA LEU A 103 -5.31 -0.82 8.82
C LEU A 103 -4.16 -1.23 9.75
N GLY A 104 -3.55 -0.26 10.45
CA GLY A 104 -2.48 -0.50 11.40
C GLY A 104 -2.92 -1.37 12.58
N GLY A 105 -4.12 -1.17 13.10
CA GLY A 105 -4.73 -1.93 14.19
C GLY A 105 -5.23 -3.33 13.79
N ARG A 106 -5.20 -3.67 12.52
CA ARG A 106 -5.81 -4.90 11.98
C ARG A 106 -7.31 -5.01 12.27
N GLU A 107 -7.99 -3.90 12.06
CA GLU A 107 -9.39 -3.74 12.39
C GLU A 107 -10.24 -3.22 11.22
N LEU A 108 -9.82 -3.48 9.97
CA LEU A 108 -10.56 -3.06 8.79
C LEU A 108 -11.97 -3.64 8.80
N THR A 109 -12.91 -2.83 8.37
CA THR A 109 -14.30 -3.22 8.10
C THR A 109 -14.53 -3.25 6.59
N TYR A 110 -15.69 -3.71 6.16
CA TYR A 110 -16.02 -3.90 4.74
C TYR A 110 -15.91 -2.63 3.87
N HIS A 111 -16.05 -1.45 4.48
CA HIS A 111 -16.03 -0.14 3.79
C HIS A 111 -14.93 0.79 4.33
N SER A 112 -13.89 0.24 4.95
CA SER A 112 -12.79 1.06 5.46
C SER A 112 -11.89 1.54 4.33
N ASP A 113 -11.46 2.79 4.44
CA ASP A 113 -10.35 3.33 3.66
C ASP A 113 -9.02 2.79 4.18
N LEU A 114 -7.97 2.92 3.38
CA LEU A 114 -6.61 2.59 3.78
C LEU A 114 -5.88 3.87 4.18
N ASP A 115 -5.68 4.05 5.48
CA ASP A 115 -4.88 5.14 6.05
C ASP A 115 -3.40 4.77 5.96
N LEU A 116 -2.62 5.52 5.17
CA LEU A 116 -1.25 5.15 4.83
C LEU A 116 -0.29 6.34 4.88
N ILE A 117 0.93 6.07 5.34
CA ILE A 117 2.10 6.92 5.12
C ILE A 117 3.14 6.11 4.35
N ILE A 118 3.77 6.74 3.37
CA ILE A 118 4.82 6.11 2.58
C ILE A 118 6.14 6.80 2.87
N VAL A 119 7.13 6.00 3.21
CA VAL A 119 8.49 6.45 3.51
C VAL A 119 9.52 5.78 2.62
N HIS A 120 10.68 6.38 2.45
CA HIS A 120 11.79 5.82 1.70
C HIS A 120 13.13 5.98 2.43
N SER A 121 14.09 5.10 2.11
CA SER A 121 15.42 5.07 2.73
C SER A 121 16.42 6.09 2.15
N GLY A 122 16.04 6.84 1.10
CA GLY A 122 16.94 7.79 0.47
C GLY A 122 17.49 8.79 1.46
N LYS A 123 18.84 8.89 1.55
CA LYS A 123 19.52 9.71 2.54
C LYS A 123 19.37 11.21 2.24
N SER A 124 19.23 12.01 3.27
CA SER A 124 19.22 13.47 3.19
C SER A 124 20.53 14.05 2.66
N LYS A 125 21.64 13.30 2.78
CA LYS A 125 22.98 13.66 2.29
C LYS A 125 23.24 13.25 0.83
N ALA A 126 22.31 12.57 0.18
CA ALA A 126 22.43 12.23 -1.25
C ALA A 126 22.60 13.50 -2.11
N SER A 127 23.16 13.36 -3.30
CA SER A 127 23.29 14.46 -4.24
C SER A 127 21.93 15.13 -4.52
N GLN A 128 21.94 16.38 -4.95
CA GLN A 128 20.69 17.07 -5.28
C GLN A 128 19.93 16.33 -6.40
N ASN A 129 20.65 15.81 -7.38
CA ASN A 129 20.06 15.06 -8.49
C ASN A 129 19.43 13.75 -8.01
N ASP A 130 20.09 13.00 -7.13
CA ASP A 130 19.55 11.76 -6.56
C ASP A 130 18.29 12.01 -5.74
N ARG A 131 18.29 13.07 -4.93
CA ARG A 131 17.10 13.46 -4.16
C ARG A 131 15.92 13.78 -5.06
N LEU A 132 16.14 14.52 -6.16
CA LEU A 132 15.09 14.84 -7.14
C LEU A 132 14.59 13.57 -7.84
N LEU A 133 15.51 12.69 -8.24
CA LEU A 133 15.17 11.40 -8.85
C LEU A 133 14.30 10.54 -7.92
N ILE A 134 14.73 10.37 -6.66
CA ILE A 134 14.01 9.59 -5.65
C ILE A 134 12.62 10.18 -5.39
N GLN A 135 12.54 11.51 -5.28
CA GLN A 135 11.28 12.21 -5.07
C GLN A 135 10.33 12.02 -6.26
N GLU A 136 10.81 12.21 -7.49
CA GLU A 136 10.00 12.02 -8.70
C GLU A 136 9.49 10.59 -8.82
N TYR A 137 10.39 9.62 -8.64
CA TYR A 137 10.04 8.21 -8.67
C TYR A 137 8.99 7.87 -7.61
N GLY A 138 9.24 8.25 -6.35
CA GLY A 138 8.35 7.97 -5.23
C GLY A 138 6.95 8.54 -5.44
N VAL A 139 6.85 9.79 -5.88
CA VAL A 139 5.55 10.43 -6.19
C VAL A 139 4.81 9.66 -7.28
N LYS A 140 5.49 9.32 -8.39
CA LYS A 140 4.87 8.56 -9.48
C LYS A 140 4.46 7.15 -9.05
N LEU A 141 5.27 6.50 -8.22
CA LEU A 141 4.98 5.18 -7.67
C LEU A 141 3.67 5.20 -6.87
N ILE A 142 3.51 6.16 -5.98
CA ILE A 142 2.31 6.23 -5.15
C ILE A 142 1.10 6.67 -5.96
N GLN A 143 1.23 7.68 -6.83
CA GLN A 143 0.15 8.06 -7.73
C GLN A 143 -0.34 6.89 -8.57
N ARG A 144 0.59 6.06 -9.04
CA ARG A 144 0.24 4.86 -9.79
C ARG A 144 -0.45 3.81 -8.94
N THR A 145 0.02 3.59 -7.71
CA THR A 145 -0.63 2.67 -6.75
C THR A 145 -2.05 3.14 -6.43
N ILE A 146 -2.24 4.42 -6.15
CA ILE A 146 -3.57 5.02 -5.94
C ILE A 146 -4.46 4.75 -7.16
N PHE A 147 -3.98 5.04 -8.37
CA PHE A 147 -4.71 4.79 -9.61
C PHE A 147 -5.16 3.33 -9.72
N LEU A 148 -4.25 2.37 -9.48
CA LEU A 148 -4.56 0.94 -9.55
C LEU A 148 -5.65 0.52 -8.55
N LEU A 149 -5.72 1.13 -7.38
CA LEU A 149 -6.68 0.76 -6.34
C LEU A 149 -8.02 1.49 -6.47
N THR A 150 -8.00 2.77 -6.86
CA THR A 150 -9.16 3.66 -6.80
C THR A 150 -9.93 3.82 -8.12
N THR A 151 -9.29 3.52 -9.27
CA THR A 151 -9.97 3.62 -10.57
C THR A 151 -11.22 2.76 -10.58
N ILE A 152 -12.34 3.33 -11.00
CA ILE A 152 -13.62 2.63 -11.13
C ILE A 152 -13.64 1.91 -12.49
N THR A 153 -13.88 0.60 -12.44
CA THR A 153 -14.11 -0.24 -13.62
C THR A 153 -15.50 -0.88 -13.54
N ARG A 154 -15.82 -1.77 -14.46
CA ARG A 154 -17.07 -2.58 -14.38
C ARG A 154 -17.13 -3.43 -13.11
N SER A 155 -15.95 -3.83 -12.57
CA SER A 155 -15.83 -4.57 -11.32
C SER A 155 -15.76 -3.63 -10.08
N GLY A 156 -16.08 -2.34 -10.21
CA GLY A 156 -15.97 -1.35 -9.13
C GLY A 156 -14.55 -0.88 -8.90
N PHE A 157 -14.20 -0.54 -7.65
CA PHE A 157 -12.85 -0.19 -7.21
C PHE A 157 -12.37 -1.14 -6.11
N ALA A 158 -11.07 -1.20 -5.88
CA ALA A 158 -10.52 -2.06 -4.83
C ALA A 158 -10.62 -1.39 -3.45
N TYR A 159 -9.88 -0.31 -3.25
CA TYR A 159 -9.85 0.46 -2.00
C TYR A 159 -9.68 1.94 -2.29
N THR A 160 -10.22 2.79 -1.41
CA THR A 160 -9.84 4.20 -1.28
C THR A 160 -8.58 4.30 -0.40
N MET A 161 -7.74 5.30 -0.67
CA MET A 161 -6.50 5.52 0.07
C MET A 161 -6.50 6.93 0.68
N ASP A 162 -6.27 7.01 1.98
CA ASP A 162 -6.03 8.26 2.67
C ASP A 162 -4.56 8.42 3.05
N THR A 163 -3.92 9.42 2.47
CA THR A 163 -2.51 9.76 2.73
C THR A 163 -2.35 11.08 3.47
N ARG A 164 -3.44 11.68 3.98
CA ARG A 164 -3.42 13.00 4.64
C ARG A 164 -2.72 13.00 5.99
N LEU A 165 -2.57 11.84 6.61
CA LEU A 165 -1.88 11.68 7.90
C LEU A 165 -0.35 11.77 7.83
N ARG A 166 0.21 11.98 6.62
CA ARG A 166 1.65 12.19 6.44
C ARG A 166 2.13 13.53 7.04
N PRO A 167 3.43 13.67 7.37
CA PRO A 167 3.98 14.93 7.86
C PRO A 167 3.56 16.14 7.03
N SER A 168 3.07 17.19 7.67
CA SER A 168 2.50 18.39 7.04
C SER A 168 1.21 18.15 6.22
N GLY A 169 0.56 17.02 6.37
CA GLY A 169 -0.73 16.72 5.71
C GLY A 169 -0.70 16.94 4.19
N ASN A 170 -1.72 17.56 3.63
CA ASN A 170 -1.82 17.81 2.20
C ASN A 170 -0.74 18.77 1.64
N ALA A 171 -0.14 19.61 2.47
CA ALA A 171 0.96 20.49 2.08
C ALA A 171 2.32 19.76 2.03
N GLY A 172 2.42 18.58 2.66
CA GLY A 172 3.62 17.78 2.69
C GLY A 172 3.83 16.94 1.43
N VAL A 173 5.06 16.47 1.24
CA VAL A 173 5.41 15.54 0.15
C VAL A 173 4.66 14.22 0.30
N LEU A 174 4.25 13.63 -0.81
CA LEU A 174 3.47 12.38 -0.82
C LEU A 174 4.29 11.18 -0.31
N VAL A 175 5.60 11.22 -0.51
CA VAL A 175 6.54 10.22 -0.02
C VAL A 175 7.62 10.91 0.80
N THR A 176 7.82 10.48 2.03
CA THR A 176 8.67 11.18 3.00
C THR A 176 9.97 10.39 3.23
N PRO A 177 11.15 11.04 3.21
CA PRO A 177 12.37 10.38 3.68
C PRO A 177 12.20 9.86 5.12
N TRP A 178 12.66 8.65 5.40
CA TRP A 178 12.56 8.04 6.74
C TRP A 178 13.12 8.94 7.85
N GLU A 179 14.25 9.59 7.60
CA GLU A 179 14.87 10.50 8.56
C GLU A 179 13.96 11.69 8.92
N VAL A 180 13.26 12.24 7.91
CA VAL A 180 12.33 13.37 8.10
C VAL A 180 11.09 12.91 8.86
N TYR A 181 10.55 11.74 8.50
CA TYR A 181 9.43 11.12 9.19
C TYR A 181 9.73 10.91 10.67
N PHE A 182 10.89 10.30 10.97
CA PHE A 182 11.31 10.04 12.34
C PHE A 182 11.53 11.32 13.16
N LYS A 183 12.18 12.34 12.54
CA LYS A 183 12.38 13.64 13.18
C LYS A 183 11.07 14.35 13.50
N TYR A 184 10.09 14.29 12.59
CA TYR A 184 8.77 14.87 12.77
C TYR A 184 8.08 14.29 14.01
N HIS A 185 8.06 12.97 14.15
CA HIS A 185 7.41 12.32 15.28
C HIS A 185 8.18 12.49 16.59
N ARG A 186 9.51 12.54 16.54
CA ARG A 186 10.34 12.74 17.74
C ARG A 186 10.17 14.14 18.34
N ASN A 187 9.90 15.13 17.53
CA ASN A 187 9.74 16.52 17.97
C ASN A 187 8.33 16.87 18.42
N SER A 188 7.46 15.90 18.67
CA SER A 188 6.07 16.06 19.16
C SER A 188 5.21 16.99 18.28
N GLN A 189 5.57 17.19 17.03
CA GLN A 189 4.78 17.98 16.07
C GLN A 189 3.66 17.16 15.40
N ALA A 190 3.55 15.87 15.75
CA ALA A 190 2.48 15.01 15.28
C ALA A 190 1.15 15.43 15.93
N TRP A 191 0.27 16.00 15.14
CA TRP A 191 -0.98 16.63 15.59
C TRP A 191 -2.09 15.65 16.00
N GLU A 192 -1.97 14.36 15.70
CA GLU A 192 -3.01 13.38 15.94
C GLU A 192 -2.50 12.11 16.63
N PRO A 193 -2.33 12.13 17.98
CA PRO A 193 -1.86 10.96 18.70
C PRO A 193 -2.75 9.71 18.53
N VAL A 194 -4.04 9.89 18.28
CA VAL A 194 -5.01 8.78 18.14
C VAL A 194 -4.78 7.96 16.88
N SER A 195 -4.38 8.59 15.76
CA SER A 195 -4.12 7.91 14.48
C SER A 195 -2.86 7.06 14.50
N TYR A 196 -1.94 7.31 15.43
CA TYR A 196 -0.66 6.62 15.55
C TYR A 196 -0.62 5.53 16.63
N THR A 197 -1.72 5.28 17.34
CA THR A 197 -1.77 4.24 18.36
C THR A 197 -1.62 2.82 17.80
N HIS A 198 -1.83 2.65 16.49
CA HIS A 198 -1.76 1.37 15.81
C HIS A 198 -0.90 1.49 14.54
N LEU A 199 0.43 1.59 14.72
CA LEU A 199 1.38 1.64 13.61
C LEU A 199 1.83 0.24 13.22
N ARG A 200 1.82 -0.05 11.92
CA ARG A 200 2.46 -1.23 11.37
C ARG A 200 3.17 -0.87 10.06
N ALA A 201 4.46 -1.15 10.00
CA ALA A 201 5.23 -1.01 8.78
C ALA A 201 5.14 -2.30 7.94
N HIS A 202 4.89 -2.15 6.66
CA HIS A 202 5.03 -3.19 5.66
C HIS A 202 6.26 -2.85 4.82
N GLU A 203 7.31 -3.63 4.95
CA GLU A 203 8.46 -3.52 4.04
C GLU A 203 8.05 -4.05 2.68
N THR A 204 8.15 -3.21 1.67
CA THR A 204 7.57 -3.57 0.39
C THR A 204 8.59 -3.94 -0.66
N VAL A 205 9.83 -3.43 -0.69
CA VAL A 205 10.83 -3.91 -1.67
C VAL A 205 12.21 -3.23 -1.49
N HIS A 206 13.25 -4.01 -1.75
CA HIS A 206 14.63 -3.54 -1.92
C HIS A 206 14.95 -3.43 -3.42
N TYR A 207 15.59 -2.35 -3.84
CA TYR A 207 16.27 -2.19 -5.13
C TYR A 207 17.79 -2.34 -4.97
#